data_bf22687c884e9c95e3a73f5ab1f87cae
#
_entry.id   bf22687c884e9c95e3a73f5ab1f87cae
#
_cell.length_a   1.000
_cell.length_b   1.000
_cell.length_c   1.000
_cell.angle_alpha   90.00
_cell.angle_beta   90.00
_cell.angle_gamma   90.00
#
_symmetry.space_group_name_H-M   'P 1'
#
loop_
_entity.id
_entity.type
_entity.pdbx_description
1 polymer ?
#
loop_
_entity_poly.entity_id
_entity_poly.type
_entity_poly.pdbx_seq_one_letter_code
_entity_poly.pdbx_strand_id
1 'polypeptide(L)'
;SKRITPAQLALQPCSGSCVITDPNNGNVLALVSYPSYDNNRMSGTIDADYYKQLNNDKSNPLYNWATQAQNAPGSTYKVCTSIMALDMGIINSSTSFYCSGTFDKITPSPRCWVRSGHGTETVTTAIRDSCNLFFYNVGYNLALSNGLFDNTYATSVMQKYAEELGLATMSGIEIAEK
;
A
#
# COMPACT_ATOMS: atom_id res chain seq x y z
N SER A 1 -9.13 -9.47 30.54
CA SER A 1 -9.15 -8.70 29.29
C SER A 1 -7.79 -8.78 28.64
N LYS A 2 -7.73 -9.25 27.40
CA LYS A 2 -6.47 -9.24 26.63
C LYS A 2 -6.19 -7.77 26.27
N ARG A 3 -5.14 -7.19 26.83
CA ARG A 3 -4.67 -5.87 26.44
C ARG A 3 -3.76 -6.05 25.22
N ILE A 4 -4.20 -5.53 24.09
CA ILE A 4 -3.40 -5.47 22.87
C ILE A 4 -2.74 -4.09 22.87
N THR A 5 -1.41 -4.03 22.70
CA THR A 5 -0.69 -2.76 22.59
C THR A 5 -0.69 -2.29 21.14
N PRO A 6 -0.59 -0.97 20.88
CA PRO A 6 -0.44 -0.41 19.53
C PRO A 6 0.67 -1.06 18.71
N ALA A 7 1.82 -1.33 19.35
CA ALA A 7 2.96 -1.98 18.71
C ALA A 7 2.64 -3.43 18.25
N GLN A 8 1.74 -4.13 18.95
CA GLN A 8 1.31 -5.48 18.57
C GLN A 8 0.39 -5.49 17.35
N LEU A 9 -0.27 -4.37 17.07
CA LEU A 9 -1.10 -4.20 15.89
C LEU A 9 -0.30 -3.75 14.66
N ALA A 10 0.95 -3.32 14.84
CA ALA A 10 1.80 -2.71 13.80
C ALA A 10 1.12 -1.54 13.05
N LEU A 11 0.12 -0.91 13.66
CA LEU A 11 -0.70 0.16 13.12
C LEU A 11 -0.80 1.29 14.15
N GLN A 12 -1.12 2.48 13.70
CA GLN A 12 -1.61 3.54 14.57
C GLN A 12 -3.01 3.14 15.06
N PRO A 13 -3.18 2.82 16.36
CA PRO A 13 -4.45 2.29 16.83
C PRO A 13 -5.53 3.36 16.76
N CYS A 14 -6.72 2.95 16.38
CA CYS A 14 -7.89 3.82 16.32
C CYS A 14 -7.76 5.00 15.33
N SER A 15 -6.94 4.87 14.30
CA SER A 15 -6.89 5.84 13.20
C SER A 15 -7.19 5.19 11.86
N GLY A 16 -7.71 5.96 10.92
CA GLY A 16 -7.99 5.51 9.58
C GLY A 16 -8.52 6.63 8.70
N SER A 17 -8.63 6.33 7.41
CA SER A 17 -9.19 7.25 6.44
C SER A 17 -10.01 6.52 5.39
N CYS A 18 -10.93 7.24 4.77
CA CYS A 18 -11.68 6.77 3.62
C CYS A 18 -11.75 7.88 2.59
N VAL A 19 -11.37 7.56 1.36
CA VAL A 19 -11.50 8.46 0.20
C VAL A 19 -12.36 7.75 -0.84
N ILE A 20 -13.40 8.43 -1.32
CA ILE A 20 -14.28 7.94 -2.38
C ILE A 20 -14.24 8.96 -3.51
N THR A 21 -13.90 8.51 -4.71
CA THR A 21 -13.83 9.33 -5.91
C THR A 21 -14.75 8.79 -7.00
N ASP A 22 -15.23 9.67 -7.87
CA ASP A 22 -15.91 9.27 -9.10
C ASP A 22 -14.83 8.97 -10.17
N PRO A 23 -14.72 7.74 -10.67
CA PRO A 23 -13.68 7.36 -11.63
C PRO A 23 -13.87 8.00 -13.01
N ASN A 24 -15.05 8.56 -13.31
CA ASN A 24 -15.32 9.17 -14.62
C ASN A 24 -14.79 10.61 -14.74
N ASN A 25 -14.66 11.32 -13.62
CA ASN A 25 -14.31 12.74 -13.62
C ASN A 25 -13.29 13.14 -12.55
N GLY A 26 -12.92 12.21 -11.64
CA GLY A 26 -11.99 12.45 -10.55
C GLY A 26 -12.55 13.21 -9.35
N ASN A 27 -13.85 13.52 -9.34
CA ASN A 27 -14.46 14.26 -8.24
C ASN A 27 -14.37 13.46 -6.93
N VAL A 28 -13.97 14.14 -5.85
CA VAL A 28 -13.95 13.57 -4.50
C VAL A 28 -15.37 13.61 -3.93
N LEU A 29 -15.97 12.44 -3.78
CA LEU A 29 -17.33 12.28 -3.22
C LEU A 29 -17.33 12.20 -1.69
N ALA A 30 -16.26 11.64 -1.11
CA ALA A 30 -16.04 11.61 0.33
C ALA A 30 -14.54 11.60 0.64
N LEU A 31 -14.15 12.32 1.69
CA LEU A 31 -12.79 12.36 2.22
C LEU A 31 -12.90 12.42 3.74
N VAL A 32 -12.62 11.31 4.40
CA VAL A 32 -12.83 11.15 5.84
C VAL A 32 -11.53 10.75 6.53
N SER A 33 -11.21 11.43 7.60
CA SER A 33 -10.14 11.08 8.53
C SER A 33 -10.71 10.74 9.89
N TYR A 34 -10.19 9.70 10.54
CA TYR A 34 -10.55 9.33 11.90
C TYR A 34 -9.27 9.07 12.72
N PRO A 35 -9.13 9.54 13.94
CA PRO A 35 -10.07 10.44 14.61
C PRO A 35 -10.15 11.82 13.95
N SER A 36 -11.20 12.56 14.24
CA SER A 36 -11.43 13.90 13.75
C SER A 36 -11.80 14.81 14.91
N TYR A 37 -12.21 16.02 14.62
CA TYR A 37 -12.59 17.03 15.62
C TYR A 37 -13.86 17.74 15.23
N ASP A 38 -14.47 18.44 16.20
CA ASP A 38 -15.66 19.26 15.97
C ASP A 38 -15.27 20.59 15.31
N ASN A 39 -15.57 20.71 14.01
CA ASN A 39 -15.30 21.91 13.23
C ASN A 39 -15.99 23.18 13.78
N ASN A 40 -17.14 23.04 14.44
CA ASN A 40 -17.84 24.20 15.00
C ASN A 40 -17.05 24.86 16.14
N ARG A 41 -16.30 24.06 16.90
CA ARG A 41 -15.42 24.55 17.97
C ARG A 41 -14.09 25.15 17.46
N MET A 42 -13.79 24.92 16.18
CA MET A 42 -12.58 25.42 15.51
C MET A 42 -12.89 26.56 14.53
N SER A 43 -14.17 26.96 14.39
CA SER A 43 -14.62 28.04 13.49
C SER A 43 -14.89 29.32 14.25
N GLY A 44 -14.57 30.47 13.65
CA GLY A 44 -14.74 31.78 14.29
C GLY A 44 -13.76 31.99 15.44
N THR A 45 -14.26 32.18 16.66
CA THR A 45 -13.40 32.24 17.86
C THR A 45 -13.03 30.82 18.27
N ILE A 46 -11.77 30.45 18.03
CA ILE A 46 -11.29 29.10 18.34
C ILE A 46 -11.37 28.86 19.86
N ASP A 47 -11.95 27.70 20.22
CA ASP A 47 -11.93 27.18 21.59
C ASP A 47 -10.50 26.75 21.95
N ALA A 48 -9.81 27.59 22.69
CA ALA A 48 -8.38 27.40 23.01
C ALA A 48 -8.13 26.14 23.86
N ASP A 49 -9.03 25.81 24.77
CA ASP A 49 -8.91 24.62 25.61
C ASP A 49 -9.12 23.34 24.79
N TYR A 50 -10.09 23.37 23.90
CA TYR A 50 -10.33 22.26 22.97
C TYR A 50 -9.15 22.08 22.01
N TYR A 51 -8.63 23.15 21.42
CA TYR A 51 -7.43 23.09 20.57
C TYR A 51 -6.23 22.49 21.30
N LYS A 52 -6.01 22.91 22.55
CA LYS A 52 -4.96 22.35 23.39
C LYS A 52 -5.17 20.86 23.68
N GLN A 53 -6.42 20.45 23.91
CA GLN A 53 -6.78 19.02 24.07
C GLN A 53 -6.42 18.23 22.81
N LEU A 54 -6.82 18.71 21.62
CA LEU A 54 -6.54 18.06 20.34
C LEU A 54 -5.05 17.92 20.06
N ASN A 55 -4.25 18.97 20.37
CA ASN A 55 -2.78 18.93 20.20
C ASN A 55 -2.08 17.94 21.12
N ASN A 56 -2.65 17.67 22.28
CA ASN A 56 -2.09 16.70 23.24
C ASN A 56 -2.62 15.28 23.05
N ASP A 57 -3.59 15.09 22.17
CA ASP A 57 -4.17 13.79 21.91
C ASP A 57 -3.22 12.95 21.04
N LYS A 58 -2.78 11.81 21.60
CA LYS A 58 -1.85 10.89 20.94
C LYS A 58 -2.42 10.22 19.67
N SER A 59 -3.72 10.28 19.47
CA SER A 59 -4.38 9.80 18.25
C SER A 59 -4.28 10.77 17.06
N ASN A 60 -3.70 11.96 17.29
CA ASN A 60 -3.47 13.00 16.28
C ASN A 60 -4.75 13.39 15.50
N PRO A 61 -5.83 13.84 16.16
CA PRO A 61 -7.08 14.15 15.48
C PRO A 61 -7.00 15.34 14.51
N LEU A 62 -5.96 16.20 14.63
CA LEU A 62 -5.69 17.29 13.69
C LEU A 62 -4.96 16.85 12.42
N TYR A 63 -4.43 15.61 12.40
CA TYR A 63 -3.71 15.08 11.24
C TYR A 63 -4.71 14.54 10.21
N ASN A 64 -4.64 15.03 8.97
CA ASN A 64 -5.49 14.55 7.90
C ASN A 64 -4.96 13.22 7.36
N TRP A 65 -5.45 12.11 7.91
CA TRP A 65 -5.05 10.75 7.52
C TRP A 65 -5.36 10.44 6.06
N ALA A 66 -6.38 11.09 5.48
CA ALA A 66 -6.78 10.83 4.11
C ALA A 66 -5.79 11.38 3.06
N THR A 67 -5.13 12.52 3.37
CA THR A 67 -4.22 13.19 2.42
C THR A 67 -2.76 13.18 2.83
N GLN A 68 -2.46 12.88 4.09
CA GLN A 68 -1.09 13.00 4.62
C GLN A 68 -0.49 11.67 5.10
N ALA A 69 -1.31 10.61 5.26
CA ALA A 69 -0.80 9.33 5.72
C ALA A 69 0.05 8.65 4.64
N GLN A 70 1.26 8.24 5.02
CA GLN A 70 2.17 7.47 4.19
C GLN A 70 2.28 6.06 4.75
N ASN A 71 1.49 5.16 4.19
CA ASN A 71 1.47 3.76 4.59
C ASN A 71 2.00 2.87 3.46
N ALA A 72 2.70 1.80 3.82
CA ALA A 72 3.09 0.79 2.85
C ALA A 72 1.82 0.18 2.21
N PRO A 73 1.71 0.15 0.87
CA PRO A 73 0.50 -0.30 0.18
C PRO A 73 0.21 -1.79 0.40
N GLY A 74 1.23 -2.57 0.75
CA GLY A 74 1.08 -4.01 0.93
C GLY A 74 0.59 -4.72 -0.35
N SER A 75 -0.31 -5.76 -0.19
CA SER A 75 -0.79 -6.57 -1.32
C SER A 75 -1.60 -5.80 -2.36
N THR A 76 -2.05 -4.57 -2.08
CA THR A 76 -2.73 -3.75 -3.09
C THR A 76 -1.79 -3.36 -4.22
N TYR A 77 -0.49 -3.24 -3.94
CA TYR A 77 0.54 -2.95 -4.94
C TYR A 77 0.79 -4.10 -5.95
N LYS A 78 0.30 -5.31 -5.66
CA LYS A 78 0.42 -6.48 -6.58
C LYS A 78 -0.23 -6.25 -7.92
N VAL A 79 -1.28 -5.43 -7.98
CA VAL A 79 -1.92 -5.04 -9.25
C VAL A 79 -0.94 -4.25 -10.13
N CYS A 80 -0.26 -3.24 -9.56
CA CYS A 80 0.75 -2.45 -10.27
C CYS A 80 1.93 -3.33 -10.71
N THR A 81 2.40 -4.20 -9.82
CA THR A 81 3.45 -5.18 -10.15
C THR A 81 3.04 -6.11 -11.29
N SER A 82 1.76 -6.50 -11.36
CA SER A 82 1.25 -7.36 -12.44
C SER A 82 1.22 -6.62 -13.78
N ILE A 83 0.78 -5.35 -13.79
CA ILE A 83 0.78 -4.51 -14.99
C ILE A 83 2.21 -4.39 -15.53
N MET A 84 3.15 -3.99 -14.70
CA MET A 84 4.56 -3.89 -15.04
C MET A 84 5.10 -5.20 -15.61
N ALA A 85 4.85 -6.32 -14.93
CA ALA A 85 5.43 -7.61 -15.30
C ALA A 85 4.87 -8.15 -16.63
N LEU A 86 3.60 -7.88 -16.93
CA LEU A 86 2.95 -8.22 -18.20
C LEU A 86 3.46 -7.32 -19.33
N ASP A 87 3.53 -6.02 -19.11
CA ASP A 87 3.98 -5.04 -20.10
C ASP A 87 5.45 -5.25 -20.50
N MET A 88 6.31 -5.51 -19.52
CA MET A 88 7.73 -5.81 -19.77
C MET A 88 7.98 -7.23 -20.30
N GLY A 89 6.98 -8.08 -20.42
CA GLY A 89 7.13 -9.47 -20.85
C GLY A 89 7.87 -10.35 -19.83
N ILE A 90 8.03 -9.92 -18.58
CA ILE A 90 8.59 -10.75 -17.48
C ILE A 90 7.72 -11.97 -17.23
N ILE A 91 6.41 -11.80 -17.40
CA ILE A 91 5.38 -12.85 -17.41
C ILE A 91 4.40 -12.60 -18.54
N ASN A 92 3.60 -13.61 -18.84
CA ASN A 92 2.39 -13.51 -19.65
C ASN A 92 1.20 -14.13 -18.92
N SER A 93 0.00 -14.11 -19.50
CA SER A 93 -1.22 -14.62 -18.87
C SER A 93 -1.18 -16.10 -18.50
N SER A 94 -0.34 -16.90 -19.20
CA SER A 94 -0.15 -18.35 -18.97
C SER A 94 1.05 -18.67 -18.08
N THR A 95 1.91 -17.70 -17.76
CA THR A 95 3.05 -17.91 -16.87
C THR A 95 2.56 -18.37 -15.52
N SER A 96 3.14 -19.45 -15.01
CA SER A 96 2.79 -19.99 -13.70
C SER A 96 4.02 -20.24 -12.85
N PHE A 97 3.88 -20.07 -11.54
CA PHE A 97 4.87 -20.43 -10.52
C PHE A 97 4.24 -21.30 -9.45
N TYR A 98 4.99 -22.28 -8.99
CA TYR A 98 4.56 -23.14 -7.88
C TYR A 98 4.86 -22.46 -6.55
N CYS A 99 3.83 -22.27 -5.71
CA CYS A 99 3.95 -21.74 -4.37
C CYS A 99 4.04 -22.89 -3.35
N SER A 100 5.24 -23.13 -2.83
CA SER A 100 5.52 -24.09 -1.75
C SER A 100 5.34 -23.52 -0.34
N GLY A 101 5.02 -22.21 -0.23
CA GLY A 101 4.97 -21.49 1.05
C GLY A 101 6.29 -20.79 1.43
N THR A 102 7.43 -21.16 0.81
CA THR A 102 8.73 -20.53 1.06
C THR A 102 9.46 -20.26 -0.24
N PHE A 103 10.01 -19.06 -0.39
CA PHE A 103 10.83 -18.66 -1.53
C PHE A 103 12.31 -18.86 -1.19
N ASP A 104 12.95 -19.81 -1.84
CA ASP A 104 14.28 -20.33 -1.52
C ASP A 104 15.42 -19.76 -2.36
N LYS A 105 15.10 -18.89 -3.35
CA LYS A 105 16.11 -18.32 -4.26
C LYS A 105 16.96 -17.22 -3.63
N ILE A 106 16.58 -16.72 -2.45
CA ILE A 106 17.32 -15.68 -1.70
C ILE A 106 17.41 -16.02 -0.22
N THR A 107 18.37 -15.43 0.48
CA THR A 107 18.57 -15.60 1.92
C THR A 107 18.53 -14.22 2.62
N PRO A 108 17.75 -14.04 3.69
CA PRO A 108 16.81 -15.03 4.28
C PRO A 108 15.63 -15.31 3.35
N SER A 109 15.12 -16.55 3.38
CA SER A 109 14.02 -16.99 2.50
C SER A 109 12.68 -16.41 2.95
N PRO A 110 12.06 -15.48 2.19
CA PRO A 110 10.77 -14.93 2.53
C PRO A 110 9.66 -15.97 2.34
N ARG A 111 8.55 -15.79 3.07
CA ARG A 111 7.48 -16.77 3.12
C ARG A 111 6.16 -16.21 2.60
N CYS A 112 5.38 -17.10 2.01
CA CYS A 112 3.98 -16.82 1.74
C CYS A 112 3.17 -16.79 3.04
N TRP A 113 2.01 -16.11 3.02
CA TRP A 113 1.10 -16.11 4.15
C TRP A 113 0.45 -17.48 4.37
N VAL A 114 0.22 -18.25 3.31
CA VAL A 114 -0.14 -19.69 3.38
C VAL A 114 1.15 -20.49 3.48
N ARG A 115 1.40 -21.05 4.65
CA ARG A 115 2.66 -21.76 4.95
C ARG A 115 2.82 -23.08 4.19
N SER A 116 1.71 -23.75 3.88
CA SER A 116 1.68 -24.95 3.03
C SER A 116 1.80 -24.67 1.55
N GLY A 117 1.74 -23.37 1.15
CA GLY A 117 1.71 -22.93 -0.24
C GLY A 117 0.31 -22.94 -0.83
N HIS A 118 0.17 -22.26 -1.98
CA HIS A 118 -1.06 -22.21 -2.77
C HIS A 118 -1.07 -23.23 -3.92
N GLY A 119 0.05 -23.92 -4.18
CA GLY A 119 0.22 -24.74 -5.38
C GLY A 119 0.62 -23.88 -6.58
N THR A 120 0.14 -24.30 -7.77
CA THR A 120 0.46 -23.59 -9.02
C THR A 120 -0.44 -22.37 -9.21
N GLU A 121 0.19 -21.21 -9.37
CA GLU A 121 -0.46 -19.91 -9.50
C GLU A 121 -0.11 -19.25 -10.82
N THR A 122 -1.11 -18.67 -11.50
CA THR A 122 -0.96 -17.69 -12.58
C THR A 122 -1.12 -16.28 -12.02
N VAL A 123 -0.89 -15.24 -12.84
CA VAL A 123 -1.07 -13.86 -12.40
C VAL A 123 -2.49 -13.60 -11.84
N THR A 124 -3.51 -14.15 -12.48
CA THR A 124 -4.91 -13.98 -12.07
C THR A 124 -5.19 -14.64 -10.71
N THR A 125 -4.77 -15.90 -10.56
CA THR A 125 -4.97 -16.62 -9.29
C THR A 125 -4.10 -16.05 -8.18
N ALA A 126 -2.87 -15.61 -8.49
CA ALA A 126 -1.96 -15.00 -7.53
C ALA A 126 -2.47 -13.64 -6.98
N ILE A 127 -3.20 -12.85 -7.79
CA ILE A 127 -3.90 -11.65 -7.31
C ILE A 127 -5.07 -12.06 -6.41
N ARG A 128 -5.93 -13.00 -6.86
CA ARG A 128 -7.09 -13.50 -6.11
C ARG A 128 -6.69 -14.02 -4.72
N ASP A 129 -5.65 -14.86 -4.68
CA ASP A 129 -5.21 -15.57 -3.47
C ASP A 129 -4.13 -14.79 -2.70
N SER A 130 -3.78 -13.61 -3.21
CA SER A 130 -2.71 -12.77 -2.65
C SER A 130 -1.39 -13.53 -2.44
N CYS A 131 -1.01 -14.37 -3.39
CA CYS A 131 0.15 -15.25 -3.30
C CYS A 131 1.46 -14.45 -3.32
N ASN A 132 2.18 -14.42 -2.21
CA ASN A 132 3.46 -13.69 -2.15
C ASN A 132 4.54 -14.36 -3.01
N LEU A 133 4.57 -15.70 -3.07
CA LEU A 133 5.61 -16.40 -3.82
C LEU A 133 5.58 -16.11 -5.31
N PHE A 134 4.39 -15.97 -5.89
CA PHE A 134 4.25 -15.57 -7.29
C PHE A 134 4.97 -14.23 -7.52
N PHE A 135 4.70 -13.24 -6.67
CA PHE A 135 5.28 -11.90 -6.81
C PHE A 135 6.77 -11.84 -6.42
N TYR A 136 7.24 -12.71 -5.54
CA TYR A 136 8.70 -12.86 -5.32
C TYR A 136 9.42 -13.38 -6.57
N ASN A 137 8.81 -14.34 -7.30
CA ASN A 137 9.36 -14.80 -8.58
C ASN A 137 9.34 -13.69 -9.64
N VAL A 138 8.27 -12.89 -9.71
CA VAL A 138 8.20 -11.73 -10.61
C VAL A 138 9.34 -10.75 -10.30
N GLY A 139 9.48 -10.32 -9.05
CA GLY A 139 10.55 -9.39 -8.65
C GLY A 139 11.96 -9.97 -8.87
N TYR A 140 12.16 -11.25 -8.60
CA TYR A 140 13.42 -11.92 -8.84
C TYR A 140 13.78 -12.00 -10.34
N ASN A 141 12.81 -12.35 -11.18
CA ASN A 141 13.00 -12.39 -12.63
C ASN A 141 13.23 -11.00 -13.22
N LEU A 142 12.55 -9.98 -12.67
CA LEU A 142 12.82 -8.58 -13.04
C LEU A 142 14.25 -8.17 -12.70
N ALA A 143 14.74 -8.53 -11.51
CA ALA A 143 16.11 -8.24 -11.11
C ALA A 143 17.17 -8.96 -11.98
N LEU A 144 16.81 -10.07 -12.62
CA LEU A 144 17.67 -10.82 -13.53
C LEU A 144 17.52 -10.41 -15.01
N SER A 145 16.55 -9.58 -15.37
CA SER A 145 16.20 -9.31 -16.76
C SER A 145 17.31 -8.64 -17.57
N ASN A 146 18.28 -7.99 -16.90
CA ASN A 146 19.48 -7.40 -17.52
C ASN A 146 20.70 -8.34 -17.52
N GLY A 147 20.51 -9.64 -17.23
CA GLY A 147 21.57 -10.67 -17.26
C GLY A 147 22.31 -10.89 -15.94
N LEU A 148 22.34 -9.92 -15.05
CA LEU A 148 22.87 -10.03 -13.68
C LEU A 148 21.78 -9.61 -12.67
N PHE A 149 21.83 -10.21 -11.49
CA PHE A 149 20.88 -9.88 -10.44
C PHE A 149 21.11 -8.44 -9.93
N ASP A 150 20.17 -7.55 -10.23
CA ASP A 150 20.24 -6.12 -9.89
C ASP A 150 18.92 -5.65 -9.24
N ASN A 151 18.96 -5.51 -7.92
CA ASN A 151 17.83 -4.98 -7.14
C ASN A 151 17.58 -3.49 -7.42
N THR A 152 18.62 -2.72 -7.70
CA THR A 152 18.49 -1.27 -7.95
C THR A 152 17.72 -1.05 -9.23
N TYR A 153 18.06 -1.81 -10.28
CA TYR A 153 17.31 -1.81 -11.53
C TYR A 153 15.85 -2.20 -11.32
N ALA A 154 15.61 -3.34 -10.64
CA ALA A 154 14.25 -3.80 -10.39
C ALA A 154 13.41 -2.74 -9.64
N THR A 155 13.98 -2.12 -8.62
CA THR A 155 13.30 -1.07 -7.85
C THR A 155 13.02 0.17 -8.69
N SER A 156 13.98 0.62 -9.53
CA SER A 156 13.79 1.78 -10.40
C SER A 156 12.69 1.56 -11.44
N VAL A 157 12.59 0.35 -11.98
CA VAL A 157 11.51 -0.04 -12.89
C VAL A 157 10.16 -0.02 -12.18
N MET A 158 10.07 -0.61 -10.99
CA MET A 158 8.82 -0.60 -10.20
C MET A 158 8.39 0.83 -9.85
N GLN A 159 9.35 1.70 -9.52
CA GLN A 159 9.06 3.12 -9.26
C GLN A 159 8.54 3.83 -10.51
N LYS A 160 9.18 3.63 -11.66
CA LYS A 160 8.73 4.21 -12.93
C LYS A 160 7.28 3.85 -13.24
N TYR A 161 6.90 2.59 -13.11
CA TYR A 161 5.50 2.16 -13.33
C TYR A 161 4.53 2.74 -12.29
N ALA A 162 4.98 2.92 -11.03
CA ALA A 162 4.17 3.61 -10.03
C ALA A 162 3.93 5.08 -10.43
N GLU A 163 4.94 5.78 -10.93
CA GLU A 163 4.84 7.15 -11.43
C GLU A 163 3.89 7.25 -12.63
N GLU A 164 4.03 6.35 -13.61
CA GLU A 164 3.16 6.29 -14.80
C GLU A 164 1.70 5.97 -14.44
N LEU A 165 1.46 5.23 -13.36
CA LEU A 165 0.13 4.96 -12.81
C LEU A 165 -0.39 6.07 -11.87
N GLY A 166 0.34 7.18 -11.71
CA GLY A 166 -0.05 8.31 -10.89
C GLY A 166 0.10 8.10 -9.38
N LEU A 167 0.78 7.02 -8.94
CA LEU A 167 0.91 6.68 -7.53
C LEU A 167 2.03 7.44 -6.78
N ALA A 168 2.87 8.16 -7.52
CA ALA A 168 4.01 8.91 -6.98
C ALA A 168 3.91 10.42 -7.22
N THR A 169 2.75 10.90 -7.65
CA THR A 169 2.48 12.31 -7.93
C THR A 169 1.35 12.82 -7.04
N MET A 170 1.36 14.13 -6.78
CA MET A 170 0.27 14.81 -6.09
C MET A 170 -1.02 14.68 -6.88
N SER A 171 -2.15 14.48 -6.20
CA SER A 171 -3.46 14.30 -6.85
C SER A 171 -4.01 15.60 -7.45
N GLY A 172 -3.53 16.76 -6.95
CA GLY A 172 -4.02 18.09 -7.33
C GLY A 172 -5.26 18.52 -6.56
N ILE A 173 -5.61 17.82 -5.47
CA ILE A 173 -6.67 18.27 -4.56
C ILE A 173 -6.26 19.60 -3.88
N GLU A 174 -7.22 20.49 -3.62
CA GLU A 174 -6.96 21.86 -3.13
C GLU A 174 -6.47 21.92 -1.68
N ILE A 175 -6.57 20.82 -0.92
CA ILE A 175 -6.07 20.73 0.46
C ILE A 175 -4.68 20.09 0.50
N ALA A 176 -3.93 20.37 1.58
CA ALA A 176 -2.58 19.85 1.73
C ALA A 176 -2.53 18.31 1.68
N GLU A 177 -1.69 17.78 0.81
CA GLU A 177 -1.36 16.36 0.68
C GLU A 177 0.17 16.15 0.78
N LYS A 178 0.61 14.88 0.98
CA LYS A 178 2.01 14.58 1.27
C LYS A 178 2.53 13.47 0.36
#